data_c8628d5eeb2a15ca184759805b2768af
#
_entry.id   c8628d5eeb2a15ca184759805b2768af
#
_cell.length_a   1.000
_cell.length_b   1.000
_cell.length_c   1.000
_cell.angle_alpha   90.00
_cell.angle_beta   90.00
_cell.angle_gamma   90.00
#
_symmetry.space_group_name_H-M   'P 1'
#
loop_
_entity.id
_entity.type
_entity.pdbx_description
1 polymer ?
#
loop_
_entity_poly.entity_id
_entity_poly.type
_entity_poly.pdbx_seq_one_letter_code
_entity_poly.pdbx_strand_id
1 'polypeptide(L)'
;MNGVILGSVVPMVRHRSGPVVLAIAAMVFGVTTHLHAQYMSTRHVRDVVRDSTVTPAGRLPATQAMSLNIVLPLRDPAGLKLFLEDVYNPTSSSYRHFLTVPEFTERFGPTQADYDAVVHFAKANGFTVTGGSRDGMDVQIKGPVSAVEAAFHVSMMTYQHPTENRIFYGPDREPTTSLSFPLWHISGMDNYSIPHPMLVRKSDYAKAHGISPEAVVKHATTGSGPSASFLGSDMRAAYYGGTALTGAGQNLGLFEFLGTDLADLNTYYKNVKQTNTVPITLLSVDGTSTSCVDSRAGGRCDDTEQTLDMTQALGMAPGLSSLVMYIGSTDTAIISAMTTHKPLPTTIGCSWGWTPVDPNTLDPYFQKMAAQGQNFFAASGDDSTWSKRNEAWPADDDYVVSVGGTDLTTSSAAGPWASETAWTDSGGGISPDKIAIPSWQKLSGVINSSNKGSTTYRNGPDVSANANFTFYTCADQTACLANEYGGTSFAAPMWAAFIALVNQQLATEGESTIGFINPTIYSENVTSSYGTHFHDITSGKSGSYSAVTGYDLVTGWGSPKAALINTLAP
;
A
#
# COMPACT_ATOMS: atom_id res chain seq x y z
N MET A 1 2.04 -76.98 33.81
CA MET A 1 2.75 -78.14 33.29
C MET A 1 4.13 -77.69 32.93
N ASN A 2 5.04 -78.09 33.77
CA ASN A 2 6.42 -78.60 33.53
C ASN A 2 7.34 -77.68 32.73
N GLY A 3 8.38 -77.13 33.31
CA GLY A 3 9.54 -77.77 34.01
C GLY A 3 10.69 -77.68 33.01
N VAL A 4 11.88 -77.42 33.25
CA VAL A 4 12.93 -77.81 34.19
C VAL A 4 14.22 -76.99 33.82
N ILE A 5 14.82 -76.35 34.70
CA ILE A 5 16.16 -76.26 35.26
C ILE A 5 17.29 -77.11 34.59
N LEU A 6 18.45 -76.43 34.49
CA LEU A 6 19.83 -76.92 34.75
C LEU A 6 20.81 -75.96 34.06
N GLY A 7 21.70 -75.24 34.63
CA GLY A 7 22.66 -75.56 35.70
C GLY A 7 24.01 -75.97 35.11
N SER A 8 25.02 -75.13 35.22
CA SER A 8 26.38 -75.48 35.69
C SER A 8 27.46 -74.53 35.16
N VAL A 9 28.11 -73.96 36.09
CA VAL A 9 29.49 -74.19 36.61
C VAL A 9 30.57 -73.32 35.91
N VAL A 10 31.13 -72.48 36.70
CA VAL A 10 32.34 -71.65 36.55
C VAL A 10 33.61 -72.53 36.46
N PRO A 11 34.68 -72.08 35.81
CA PRO A 11 35.88 -71.95 36.59
C PRO A 11 36.56 -70.59 36.47
N MET A 12 37.02 -70.11 37.64
CA MET A 12 37.90 -69.05 37.93
C MET A 12 39.29 -69.25 37.31
N VAL A 13 39.81 -68.27 36.57
CA VAL A 13 41.26 -68.16 36.33
C VAL A 13 41.72 -66.74 36.72
N ARG A 14 42.60 -66.73 37.70
CA ARG A 14 43.40 -65.57 38.10
C ARG A 14 44.46 -65.28 37.05
N HIS A 15 44.62 -64.01 36.61
CA HIS A 15 45.93 -63.51 36.21
C HIS A 15 46.08 -61.99 36.35
N ARG A 16 47.01 -61.64 37.19
CA ARG A 16 48.05 -60.60 37.19
C ARG A 16 47.72 -59.22 36.63
N SER A 17 47.78 -58.24 37.56
CA SER A 17 47.84 -56.81 37.41
C SER A 17 49.15 -56.36 36.70
N GLY A 18 48.95 -55.60 35.59
CA GLY A 18 49.94 -54.69 35.02
C GLY A 18 49.30 -53.32 34.78
N PRO A 19 49.98 -52.21 34.96
CA PRO A 19 49.37 -50.88 34.81
C PRO A 19 49.17 -50.56 33.32
N VAL A 20 47.90 -50.40 32.90
CA VAL A 20 47.58 -49.86 31.61
C VAL A 20 47.50 -48.34 31.76
N VAL A 21 48.44 -47.62 31.16
CA VAL A 21 48.37 -46.18 30.97
C VAL A 21 47.29 -45.89 29.93
N LEU A 22 46.16 -45.36 30.38
CA LEU A 22 45.07 -44.92 29.51
C LEU A 22 45.41 -43.53 28.97
N ALA A 23 45.91 -43.45 27.73
CA ALA A 23 46.02 -42.20 27.00
C ALA A 23 44.61 -41.79 26.54
N ILE A 24 43.98 -40.81 27.23
CA ILE A 24 42.72 -40.15 26.80
C ILE A 24 43.09 -39.18 25.68
N ALA A 25 42.91 -39.61 24.44
CA ALA A 25 42.88 -38.70 23.29
C ALA A 25 41.57 -37.91 23.35
N ALA A 26 41.60 -36.67 23.78
CA ALA A 26 40.48 -35.73 23.67
C ALA A 26 40.28 -35.41 22.18
N MET A 27 39.35 -36.10 21.52
CA MET A 27 38.81 -35.67 20.23
C MET A 27 37.97 -34.40 20.46
N VAL A 28 38.56 -33.24 20.16
CA VAL A 28 37.80 -32.02 19.98
C VAL A 28 36.99 -32.17 18.69
N PHE A 29 35.72 -32.57 18.82
CA PHE A 29 34.76 -32.42 17.75
C PHE A 29 34.51 -30.92 17.57
N GLY A 30 35.22 -30.33 16.62
CA GLY A 30 34.87 -29.02 16.11
C GLY A 30 33.50 -29.13 15.46
N VAL A 31 32.45 -28.67 16.14
CA VAL A 31 31.14 -28.46 15.54
C VAL A 31 31.32 -27.32 14.53
N THR A 32 31.65 -27.65 13.30
CA THR A 32 31.49 -26.71 12.19
C THR A 32 30.00 -26.49 12.01
N THR A 33 29.45 -25.46 12.61
CA THR A 33 28.14 -24.95 12.25
C THR A 33 28.25 -24.50 10.80
N HIS A 34 27.78 -25.31 9.87
CA HIS A 34 27.52 -24.88 8.52
C HIS A 34 26.42 -23.82 8.62
N LEU A 35 26.77 -22.56 8.54
CA LEU A 35 25.83 -21.48 8.31
C LEU A 35 25.15 -21.79 6.98
N HIS A 36 23.92 -22.29 7.03
CA HIS A 36 23.10 -22.46 5.84
C HIS A 36 22.70 -21.05 5.38
N ALA A 37 22.87 -20.79 4.09
CA ALA A 37 22.39 -19.57 3.50
C ALA A 37 20.87 -19.47 3.70
N GLN A 38 20.39 -18.35 4.27
CA GLN A 38 18.96 -18.10 4.49
C GLN A 38 18.37 -17.36 3.29
N TYR A 39 17.31 -17.91 2.72
CA TYR A 39 16.51 -17.22 1.71
C TYR A 39 15.63 -16.14 2.37
N MET A 40 15.15 -15.18 1.56
CA MET A 40 14.13 -14.22 1.98
C MET A 40 12.76 -14.91 2.09
N SER A 41 11.85 -14.28 2.83
CA SER A 41 10.46 -14.77 2.93
C SER A 41 9.64 -14.49 1.66
N THR A 42 9.98 -13.40 0.94
CA THR A 42 9.34 -12.99 -0.31
C THR A 42 10.29 -13.18 -1.50
N ARG A 43 9.74 -13.19 -2.70
CA ARG A 43 10.51 -13.31 -3.95
C ARG A 43 11.16 -11.98 -4.34
N HIS A 44 12.27 -12.08 -5.09
CA HIS A 44 13.03 -10.93 -5.63
C HIS A 44 13.32 -11.07 -7.13
N VAL A 45 13.21 -12.28 -7.67
CA VAL A 45 13.45 -12.51 -9.10
C VAL A 45 12.13 -12.38 -9.85
N ARG A 46 12.07 -11.43 -10.78
CA ARG A 46 10.92 -11.24 -11.65
C ARG A 46 10.60 -12.49 -12.46
N ASP A 47 9.33 -12.78 -12.68
CA ASP A 47 8.87 -13.94 -13.43
C ASP A 47 9.51 -14.00 -14.83
N VAL A 48 9.64 -12.85 -15.50
CA VAL A 48 10.27 -12.76 -16.83
C VAL A 48 11.75 -13.20 -16.83
N VAL A 49 12.47 -13.02 -15.73
CA VAL A 49 13.84 -13.48 -15.53
C VAL A 49 13.86 -14.97 -15.16
N ARG A 50 13.06 -15.37 -14.18
CA ARG A 50 12.96 -16.74 -13.69
C ARG A 50 12.55 -17.71 -14.80
N ASP A 51 11.56 -17.33 -15.61
CA ASP A 51 11.00 -18.13 -16.69
C ASP A 51 11.80 -17.99 -17.99
N SER A 52 12.94 -17.28 -17.95
CA SER A 52 13.86 -17.04 -19.09
C SER A 52 13.18 -16.44 -20.32
N THR A 53 12.13 -15.64 -20.12
CA THR A 53 11.47 -14.90 -21.22
C THR A 53 12.26 -13.68 -21.67
N VAL A 54 13.19 -13.22 -20.83
CA VAL A 54 14.20 -12.19 -21.16
C VAL A 54 15.60 -12.78 -20.97
N THR A 55 16.55 -12.34 -21.80
CA THR A 55 17.96 -12.72 -21.66
C THR A 55 18.78 -11.56 -21.11
N PRO A 56 19.83 -11.83 -20.30
CA PRO A 56 20.72 -10.77 -19.82
C PRO A 56 21.35 -9.99 -20.98
N ALA A 57 21.23 -8.66 -20.92
CA ALA A 57 21.91 -7.74 -21.86
C ALA A 57 23.31 -7.35 -21.35
N GLY A 58 23.55 -7.47 -20.03
CA GLY A 58 24.81 -7.13 -19.39
C GLY A 58 24.74 -7.25 -17.87
N ARG A 59 25.71 -6.64 -17.20
CA ARG A 59 25.74 -6.52 -15.72
C ARG A 59 25.68 -5.05 -15.32
N LEU A 60 25.10 -4.77 -14.16
CA LEU A 60 25.27 -3.44 -13.57
C LEU A 60 26.75 -3.18 -13.27
N PRO A 61 27.24 -1.92 -13.45
CA PRO A 61 28.60 -1.57 -13.06
C PRO A 61 28.86 -1.83 -11.57
N ALA A 62 29.93 -2.56 -11.25
CA ALA A 62 30.25 -2.95 -9.88
C ALA A 62 30.38 -1.77 -8.90
N THR A 63 30.73 -0.58 -9.40
CA THR A 63 30.89 0.66 -8.62
C THR A 63 29.64 1.51 -8.53
N GLN A 64 28.57 1.13 -9.25
CA GLN A 64 27.31 1.87 -9.21
C GLN A 64 26.74 1.79 -7.79
N ALA A 65 26.33 2.94 -7.23
CA ALA A 65 25.69 2.99 -5.92
C ALA A 65 24.26 2.51 -6.01
N MET A 66 23.85 1.69 -5.05
CA MET A 66 22.47 1.25 -4.82
C MET A 66 22.01 1.65 -3.43
N SER A 67 20.77 2.10 -3.32
CA SER A 67 20.07 2.28 -2.05
C SER A 67 19.06 1.15 -1.94
N LEU A 68 19.06 0.44 -0.82
CA LEU A 68 18.19 -0.69 -0.56
C LEU A 68 17.49 -0.50 0.78
N ASN A 69 16.27 -1.01 0.90
CA ASN A 69 15.56 -1.10 2.16
C ASN A 69 15.38 -2.56 2.56
N ILE A 70 16.05 -2.98 3.65
CA ILE A 70 15.96 -4.33 4.20
C ILE A 70 14.81 -4.37 5.19
N VAL A 71 13.81 -5.23 4.94
CA VAL A 71 12.65 -5.43 5.80
C VAL A 71 12.83 -6.67 6.66
N LEU A 72 12.66 -6.52 7.96
CA LEU A 72 12.73 -7.62 8.93
C LEU A 72 11.34 -8.30 9.05
N PRO A 73 11.31 -9.61 9.33
CA PRO A 73 10.06 -10.33 9.50
C PRO A 73 9.34 -9.97 10.81
N LEU A 74 8.03 -10.16 10.83
CA LEU A 74 7.26 -10.21 12.07
C LEU A 74 7.70 -11.41 12.91
N ARG A 75 7.79 -11.22 14.22
CA ARG A 75 8.16 -12.28 15.17
C ARG A 75 7.03 -13.30 15.41
N ASP A 76 5.79 -12.82 15.40
CA ASP A 76 4.60 -13.63 15.64
C ASP A 76 3.46 -13.25 14.68
N PRO A 77 3.53 -13.63 13.39
CA PRO A 77 2.47 -13.33 12.43
C PRO A 77 1.14 -14.04 12.77
N ALA A 78 1.19 -15.21 13.41
CA ALA A 78 -0.01 -15.93 13.81
C ALA A 78 -0.76 -15.21 14.96
N GLY A 79 -0.02 -14.73 15.96
CA GLY A 79 -0.57 -13.93 17.04
C GLY A 79 -1.10 -12.59 16.57
N LEU A 80 -0.44 -11.95 15.57
CA LEU A 80 -0.95 -10.72 14.96
C LEU A 80 -2.28 -10.95 14.25
N LYS A 81 -2.41 -12.03 13.50
CA LYS A 81 -3.67 -12.39 12.85
C LYS A 81 -4.82 -12.54 13.85
N LEU A 82 -4.60 -13.27 14.94
CA LEU A 82 -5.60 -13.42 16.01
C LEU A 82 -5.94 -12.08 16.67
N PHE A 83 -4.94 -11.22 16.88
CA PHE A 83 -5.15 -9.88 17.41
C PHE A 83 -6.04 -9.04 16.48
N LEU A 84 -5.78 -9.09 15.15
CA LEU A 84 -6.58 -8.37 14.16
C LEU A 84 -8.02 -8.90 14.10
N GLU A 85 -8.22 -10.20 14.15
CA GLU A 85 -9.56 -10.80 14.24
C GLU A 85 -10.33 -10.31 15.49
N ASP A 86 -9.64 -10.13 16.61
CA ASP A 86 -10.24 -9.71 17.89
C ASP A 86 -10.51 -8.19 17.93
N VAL A 87 -9.54 -7.35 17.49
CA VAL A 87 -9.66 -5.89 17.55
C VAL A 87 -10.71 -5.31 16.58
N TYR A 88 -11.05 -6.05 15.53
CA TYR A 88 -12.12 -5.70 14.58
C TYR A 88 -13.44 -6.46 14.82
N ASN A 89 -13.53 -7.25 15.87
CA ASN A 89 -14.77 -7.94 16.23
C ASN A 89 -15.62 -7.10 17.22
N PRO A 90 -16.81 -6.59 16.82
CA PRO A 90 -17.62 -5.72 17.68
C PRO A 90 -18.09 -6.40 18.98
N THR A 91 -18.03 -7.73 19.07
CA THR A 91 -18.41 -8.47 20.29
C THR A 91 -17.24 -8.73 21.22
N SER A 92 -16.02 -8.40 20.82
CA SER A 92 -14.82 -8.56 21.63
C SER A 92 -14.67 -7.43 22.66
N SER A 93 -14.14 -7.77 23.83
CA SER A 93 -13.70 -6.76 24.82
C SER A 93 -12.49 -5.95 24.34
N SER A 94 -11.77 -6.41 23.31
CA SER A 94 -10.65 -5.73 22.69
C SER A 94 -11.06 -4.88 21.48
N TYR A 95 -12.35 -4.79 21.17
CA TYR A 95 -12.83 -4.05 20.00
C TYR A 95 -12.28 -2.63 19.97
N ARG A 96 -11.60 -2.29 18.88
CA ARG A 96 -10.94 -0.98 18.63
C ARG A 96 -9.91 -0.56 19.70
N HIS A 97 -9.40 -1.50 20.50
CA HIS A 97 -8.24 -1.24 21.38
C HIS A 97 -6.95 -1.42 20.58
N PHE A 98 -6.64 -0.44 19.75
CA PHE A 98 -5.48 -0.44 18.88
C PHE A 98 -4.16 -0.30 19.65
N LEU A 99 -3.09 -0.81 19.05
CA LEU A 99 -1.74 -0.75 19.62
C LEU A 99 -1.07 0.58 19.28
N THR A 100 -0.33 1.10 20.22
CA THR A 100 0.69 2.12 19.92
C THR A 100 1.87 1.51 19.16
N VAL A 101 2.67 2.35 18.52
CA VAL A 101 3.88 1.91 17.80
C VAL A 101 4.80 1.06 18.69
N PRO A 102 5.15 1.47 19.92
CA PRO A 102 5.98 0.64 20.81
C PRO A 102 5.31 -0.69 21.20
N GLU A 103 4.01 -0.70 21.49
CA GLU A 103 3.30 -1.94 21.83
C GLU A 103 3.29 -2.93 20.67
N PHE A 104 3.08 -2.45 19.42
CA PHE A 104 3.19 -3.30 18.24
C PHE A 104 4.59 -3.90 18.13
N THR A 105 5.62 -3.05 18.24
CA THR A 105 7.02 -3.48 18.15
C THR A 105 7.36 -4.54 19.20
N GLU A 106 6.94 -4.35 20.45
CA GLU A 106 7.22 -5.31 21.52
C GLU A 106 6.44 -6.61 21.38
N ARG A 107 5.24 -6.59 20.79
CA ARG A 107 4.43 -7.81 20.62
C ARG A 107 4.78 -8.58 19.36
N PHE A 108 4.89 -7.90 18.23
CA PHE A 108 4.93 -8.51 16.90
C PHE A 108 6.14 -8.13 16.07
N GLY A 109 6.79 -6.99 16.36
CA GLY A 109 7.96 -6.51 15.63
C GLY A 109 9.22 -7.36 15.88
N PRO A 110 10.30 -7.09 15.14
CA PRO A 110 11.58 -7.79 15.32
C PRO A 110 12.14 -7.57 16.74
N THR A 111 12.92 -8.53 17.23
CA THR A 111 13.65 -8.33 18.48
C THR A 111 14.75 -7.29 18.29
N GLN A 112 15.22 -6.66 19.39
CA GLN A 112 16.37 -5.75 19.30
C GLN A 112 17.61 -6.49 18.81
N ALA A 113 17.81 -7.74 19.22
CA ALA A 113 18.95 -8.56 18.81
C ALA A 113 18.93 -8.85 17.30
N ASP A 114 17.75 -9.15 16.71
CA ASP A 114 17.62 -9.37 15.28
C ASP A 114 17.86 -8.09 14.48
N TYR A 115 17.32 -6.96 14.96
CA TYR A 115 17.56 -5.65 14.36
C TYR A 115 19.05 -5.30 14.36
N ASP A 116 19.71 -5.43 15.50
CA ASP A 116 21.15 -5.17 15.65
C ASP A 116 21.99 -6.11 14.77
N ALA A 117 21.58 -7.37 14.62
CA ALA A 117 22.23 -8.33 13.74
C ALA A 117 22.17 -7.90 12.26
N VAL A 118 21.03 -7.36 11.79
CA VAL A 118 20.90 -6.81 10.42
C VAL A 118 21.77 -5.57 10.23
N VAL A 119 21.78 -4.66 11.20
CA VAL A 119 22.65 -3.47 11.18
C VAL A 119 24.13 -3.86 11.14
N HIS A 120 24.52 -4.87 11.93
CA HIS A 120 25.88 -5.38 11.93
C HIS A 120 26.23 -6.05 10.60
N PHE A 121 25.35 -6.90 10.07
CA PHE A 121 25.49 -7.54 8.76
C PHE A 121 25.71 -6.49 7.66
N ALA A 122 24.91 -5.44 7.62
CA ALA A 122 25.04 -4.37 6.63
C ALA A 122 26.43 -3.71 6.71
N LYS A 123 26.86 -3.30 7.90
CA LYS A 123 28.18 -2.66 8.10
C LYS A 123 29.34 -3.60 7.78
N ALA A 124 29.26 -4.87 8.17
CA ALA A 124 30.31 -5.87 7.90
C ALA A 124 30.47 -6.16 6.40
N ASN A 125 29.41 -6.00 5.60
CA ASN A 125 29.43 -6.16 4.14
C ASN A 125 29.70 -4.85 3.37
N GLY A 126 30.15 -3.78 4.05
CA GLY A 126 30.58 -2.54 3.40
C GLY A 126 29.46 -1.56 3.05
N PHE A 127 28.26 -1.73 3.61
CA PHE A 127 27.17 -0.78 3.43
C PHE A 127 27.22 0.34 4.48
N THR A 128 26.75 1.52 4.07
CA THR A 128 26.40 2.60 4.98
C THR A 128 24.92 2.45 5.36
N VAL A 129 24.62 2.40 6.65
CA VAL A 129 23.24 2.47 7.15
C VAL A 129 22.80 3.92 7.10
N THR A 130 21.73 4.21 6.34
CA THR A 130 21.25 5.56 6.08
C THR A 130 19.96 5.91 6.81
N GLY A 131 19.22 4.90 7.30
CA GLY A 131 17.95 5.09 7.98
C GLY A 131 17.32 3.76 8.42
N GLY A 132 16.03 3.83 8.65
CA GLY A 132 15.25 2.72 9.17
C GLY A 132 15.23 2.68 10.70
N SER A 133 14.37 1.87 11.27
CA SER A 133 14.25 1.68 12.72
C SER A 133 13.67 0.31 13.06
N ARG A 134 13.88 -0.14 14.30
CA ARG A 134 13.24 -1.36 14.81
C ARG A 134 11.72 -1.22 14.77
N ASP A 135 11.19 -0.04 15.12
CA ASP A 135 9.77 0.24 15.06
C ASP A 135 9.26 0.21 13.60
N GLY A 136 10.05 0.67 12.63
CA GLY A 136 9.79 0.57 11.21
C GLY A 136 9.97 -0.82 10.63
N MET A 137 10.55 -1.75 11.39
CA MET A 137 10.92 -3.10 10.93
C MET A 137 11.85 -3.08 9.71
N ASP A 138 12.62 -1.99 9.53
CA ASP A 138 13.47 -1.81 8.36
C ASP A 138 14.86 -1.25 8.68
N VAL A 139 15.81 -1.54 7.78
CA VAL A 139 17.16 -0.96 7.78
C VAL A 139 17.46 -0.47 6.37
N GLN A 140 17.58 0.84 6.22
CA GLN A 140 17.96 1.46 4.95
C GLN A 140 19.48 1.44 4.81
N ILE A 141 19.97 0.97 3.66
CA ILE A 141 21.39 0.82 3.39
C ILE A 141 21.79 1.38 2.03
N LYS A 142 23.05 1.84 1.92
CA LYS A 142 23.62 2.29 0.66
C LYS A 142 25.01 1.70 0.46
N GLY A 143 25.28 1.19 -0.73
CA GLY A 143 26.58 0.65 -1.09
C GLY A 143 26.72 0.40 -2.60
N PRO A 144 27.92 0.00 -3.07
CA PRO A 144 28.13 -0.33 -4.49
C PRO A 144 27.50 -1.69 -4.84
N VAL A 145 27.19 -1.89 -6.11
CA VAL A 145 26.70 -3.17 -6.67
C VAL A 145 27.56 -4.34 -6.22
N SER A 146 28.89 -4.18 -6.21
CA SER A 146 29.81 -5.26 -5.76
C SER A 146 29.57 -5.70 -4.31
N ALA A 147 29.17 -4.80 -3.42
CA ALA A 147 28.81 -5.14 -2.05
C ALA A 147 27.44 -5.87 -2.01
N VAL A 148 26.47 -5.42 -2.81
CA VAL A 148 25.16 -6.08 -2.95
C VAL A 148 25.34 -7.53 -3.42
N GLU A 149 26.11 -7.74 -4.48
CA GLU A 149 26.37 -9.08 -5.04
C GLU A 149 27.05 -10.01 -4.03
N ALA A 150 28.03 -9.49 -3.30
CA ALA A 150 28.78 -10.27 -2.29
C ALA A 150 27.92 -10.60 -1.07
N ALA A 151 27.15 -9.63 -0.55
CA ALA A 151 26.36 -9.79 0.67
C ALA A 151 25.15 -10.69 0.48
N PHE A 152 24.51 -10.61 -0.70
CA PHE A 152 23.26 -11.30 -0.99
C PHE A 152 23.43 -12.49 -1.94
N HIS A 153 24.66 -12.83 -2.36
CA HIS A 153 25.04 -13.95 -3.21
C HIS A 153 24.30 -13.97 -4.58
N VAL A 154 24.12 -12.81 -5.17
CA VAL A 154 23.46 -12.60 -6.47
C VAL A 154 24.43 -12.00 -7.49
N SER A 155 24.03 -11.98 -8.78
CA SER A 155 24.62 -11.11 -9.79
C SER A 155 23.55 -10.10 -10.23
N MET A 156 23.88 -8.81 -10.19
CA MET A 156 22.98 -7.76 -10.64
C MET A 156 23.09 -7.61 -12.17
N MET A 157 22.07 -8.11 -12.86
CA MET A 157 22.03 -8.16 -14.33
C MET A 157 21.15 -7.06 -14.89
N THR A 158 21.38 -6.72 -16.13
CA THR A 158 20.51 -5.83 -16.93
C THR A 158 19.80 -6.61 -18.01
N TYR A 159 18.56 -6.22 -18.31
CA TYR A 159 17.69 -6.89 -19.26
C TYR A 159 16.92 -5.85 -20.08
N GLN A 160 16.59 -6.18 -21.35
CA GLN A 160 15.62 -5.39 -22.11
C GLN A 160 14.22 -5.62 -21.52
N HIS A 161 13.51 -4.53 -21.22
CA HIS A 161 12.13 -4.65 -20.73
C HIS A 161 11.23 -5.23 -21.85
N PRO A 162 10.34 -6.21 -21.54
CA PRO A 162 9.59 -6.92 -22.58
C PRO A 162 8.53 -6.07 -23.30
N THR A 163 8.02 -5.04 -22.65
CA THR A 163 6.94 -4.18 -23.19
C THR A 163 7.32 -2.70 -23.29
N GLU A 164 8.36 -2.26 -22.59
CA GLU A 164 8.82 -0.87 -22.58
C GLU A 164 10.16 -0.71 -23.30
N ASN A 165 10.37 0.42 -23.93
CA ASN A 165 11.64 0.72 -24.62
C ASN A 165 12.71 1.21 -23.63
N ARG A 166 13.07 0.37 -22.67
CA ARG A 166 14.13 0.64 -21.68
C ARG A 166 14.82 -0.62 -21.20
N ILE A 167 15.95 -0.45 -20.57
CA ILE A 167 16.65 -1.48 -19.83
C ILE A 167 16.18 -1.45 -18.37
N PHE A 168 15.93 -2.61 -17.79
CA PHE A 168 15.77 -2.76 -16.34
C PHE A 168 16.92 -3.59 -15.76
N TYR A 169 17.14 -3.48 -14.47
CA TYR A 169 18.04 -4.35 -13.74
C TYR A 169 17.31 -5.20 -12.72
N GLY A 170 17.93 -6.32 -12.34
CA GLY A 170 17.44 -7.20 -11.30
C GLY A 170 18.45 -8.30 -10.97
N PRO A 171 18.25 -9.03 -9.86
CA PRO A 171 19.11 -10.15 -9.48
C PRO A 171 18.87 -11.35 -10.42
N ASP A 172 19.95 -12.12 -10.68
CA ASP A 172 19.91 -13.33 -11.50
C ASP A 172 19.30 -14.53 -10.76
N ARG A 173 19.22 -14.48 -9.45
CA ARG A 173 18.69 -15.52 -8.55
C ARG A 173 18.16 -14.92 -7.27
N GLU A 174 17.39 -15.71 -6.50
CA GLU A 174 16.90 -15.29 -5.20
C GLU A 174 18.06 -14.99 -4.25
N PRO A 175 18.02 -13.83 -3.55
CA PRO A 175 19.06 -13.44 -2.61
C PRO A 175 19.08 -14.36 -1.39
N THR A 176 20.27 -14.53 -0.81
CA THR A 176 20.48 -15.26 0.44
C THR A 176 21.42 -14.46 1.33
N THR A 177 21.33 -14.68 2.66
CA THR A 177 22.21 -14.04 3.64
C THR A 177 22.89 -15.05 4.56
N SER A 178 23.91 -14.60 5.27
CA SER A 178 24.55 -15.34 6.36
C SER A 178 23.90 -15.09 7.74
N LEU A 179 22.75 -14.41 7.79
CA LEU A 179 21.99 -14.22 9.03
C LEU A 179 21.43 -15.55 9.53
N SER A 180 21.18 -15.67 10.82
CA SER A 180 20.61 -16.88 11.44
C SER A 180 19.09 -17.02 11.24
N PHE A 181 18.45 -16.02 10.66
CA PHE A 181 17.02 -15.98 10.37
C PHE A 181 16.78 -15.38 8.97
N PRO A 182 15.65 -15.71 8.31
CA PRO A 182 15.29 -15.13 7.02
C PRO A 182 14.91 -13.66 7.20
N LEU A 183 15.30 -12.81 6.27
CA LEU A 183 14.73 -11.47 6.12
C LEU A 183 13.36 -11.58 5.44
N TRP A 184 12.51 -10.57 5.63
CA TRP A 184 11.23 -10.53 4.95
C TRP A 184 11.41 -10.18 3.47
N HIS A 185 11.99 -9.01 3.18
CA HIS A 185 12.18 -8.48 1.85
C HIS A 185 13.38 -7.53 1.77
N ILE A 186 13.85 -7.28 0.55
CA ILE A 186 14.87 -6.25 0.24
C ILE A 186 14.37 -5.45 -0.96
N SER A 187 13.83 -4.25 -0.73
CA SER A 187 13.40 -3.36 -1.80
C SER A 187 14.60 -2.65 -2.45
N GLY A 188 14.45 -2.32 -3.73
CA GLY A 188 15.48 -1.63 -4.53
C GLY A 188 16.41 -2.56 -5.30
N MET A 189 16.23 -3.90 -5.21
CA MET A 189 17.04 -4.85 -5.98
C MET A 189 16.66 -4.94 -7.46
N ASP A 190 15.53 -4.38 -7.87
CA ASP A 190 15.14 -4.27 -9.29
C ASP A 190 14.46 -2.92 -9.58
N ASN A 191 14.37 -2.58 -10.86
CA ASN A 191 13.61 -1.44 -11.36
C ASN A 191 12.74 -1.84 -12.56
N TYR A 192 12.21 -3.07 -12.52
CA TYR A 192 11.32 -3.57 -13.56
C TYR A 192 10.02 -2.77 -13.61
N SER A 193 9.32 -2.63 -12.50
CA SER A 193 8.16 -1.76 -12.38
C SER A 193 8.61 -0.35 -12.01
N ILE A 194 8.12 0.63 -12.75
CA ILE A 194 8.24 2.05 -12.39
C ILE A 194 6.88 2.45 -11.86
N PRO A 195 6.76 2.83 -10.58
CA PRO A 195 5.51 3.33 -10.04
C PRO A 195 4.99 4.51 -10.87
N HIS A 196 3.69 4.53 -11.12
CA HIS A 196 3.04 5.61 -11.85
C HIS A 196 1.76 6.04 -11.13
N PRO A 197 1.37 7.31 -11.24
CA PRO A 197 0.13 7.79 -10.67
C PRO A 197 -1.08 7.22 -11.42
N MET A 198 -2.17 6.99 -10.72
CA MET A 198 -3.46 6.59 -11.27
C MET A 198 -4.21 7.84 -11.77
N LEU A 199 -3.58 8.48 -12.75
CA LEU A 199 -3.96 9.77 -13.32
C LEU A 199 -3.83 9.73 -14.84
N VAL A 200 -4.86 10.19 -15.53
CA VAL A 200 -4.90 10.24 -16.99
C VAL A 200 -5.18 11.67 -17.44
N ARG A 201 -4.37 12.15 -18.38
CA ARG A 201 -4.65 13.41 -19.08
C ARG A 201 -5.61 13.16 -20.24
N LYS A 202 -6.63 13.99 -20.36
CA LYS A 202 -7.68 13.90 -21.39
C LYS A 202 -7.15 13.81 -22.82
N SER A 203 -6.10 14.56 -23.14
CA SER A 203 -5.46 14.53 -24.45
C SER A 203 -4.80 13.18 -24.76
N ASP A 204 -4.16 12.57 -23.75
CA ASP A 204 -3.47 11.28 -23.90
C ASP A 204 -4.49 10.13 -23.99
N TYR A 205 -5.54 10.20 -23.18
CA TYR A 205 -6.68 9.31 -23.29
C TYR A 205 -7.32 9.33 -24.69
N ALA A 206 -7.63 10.53 -25.18
CA ALA A 206 -8.23 10.70 -26.49
C ALA A 206 -7.35 10.11 -27.62
N LYS A 207 -6.04 10.37 -27.55
CA LYS A 207 -5.05 9.81 -28.47
C LYS A 207 -4.99 8.29 -28.42
N ALA A 208 -4.95 7.69 -27.22
CA ALA A 208 -4.92 6.24 -27.02
C ALA A 208 -6.17 5.55 -27.59
N HIS A 209 -7.33 6.20 -27.55
CA HIS A 209 -8.61 5.66 -28.02
C HIS A 209 -8.99 6.10 -29.44
N GLY A 210 -8.18 6.93 -30.11
CA GLY A 210 -8.43 7.40 -31.47
C GLY A 210 -9.67 8.30 -31.60
N ILE A 211 -9.99 9.06 -30.54
CA ILE A 211 -11.13 10.00 -30.48
C ILE A 211 -10.61 11.43 -30.29
N SER A 212 -11.48 12.44 -30.49
CA SER A 212 -11.09 13.82 -30.14
C SER A 212 -11.21 14.08 -28.63
N PRO A 213 -10.39 14.97 -28.04
CA PRO A 213 -10.51 15.33 -26.62
C PRO A 213 -11.91 15.82 -26.22
N GLU A 214 -12.64 16.47 -27.13
CA GLU A 214 -14.01 16.94 -26.88
C GLU A 214 -15.02 15.78 -26.78
N ALA A 215 -14.69 14.61 -27.34
CA ALA A 215 -15.53 13.42 -27.27
C ALA A 215 -15.35 12.60 -25.97
N VAL A 216 -14.31 12.88 -25.19
CA VAL A 216 -13.98 12.14 -23.94
C VAL A 216 -15.01 12.39 -22.86
N VAL A 217 -15.50 13.60 -22.71
CA VAL A 217 -16.49 13.97 -21.68
C VAL A 217 -17.83 14.28 -22.36
N LYS A 218 -18.84 13.47 -22.05
CA LYS A 218 -20.19 13.61 -22.61
C LYS A 218 -21.16 14.39 -21.71
N HIS A 219 -20.78 14.65 -20.47
CA HIS A 219 -21.64 15.32 -19.49
C HIS A 219 -21.16 16.73 -19.20
N ALA A 220 -22.10 17.65 -18.99
CA ALA A 220 -21.76 18.98 -18.53
C ALA A 220 -21.27 18.90 -17.09
N THR A 221 -20.10 19.47 -16.81
CA THR A 221 -19.59 19.63 -15.45
C THR A 221 -20.46 20.59 -14.65
N THR A 222 -20.63 20.34 -13.35
CA THR A 222 -21.47 21.11 -12.44
C THR A 222 -20.70 21.68 -11.26
N GLY A 223 -19.36 21.70 -11.35
CA GLY A 223 -18.46 22.19 -10.28
C GLY A 223 -18.48 23.70 -10.11
N SER A 224 -17.88 24.15 -9.03
CA SER A 224 -17.76 25.58 -8.67
C SER A 224 -16.47 26.22 -9.19
N GLY A 225 -15.56 25.44 -9.75
CA GLY A 225 -14.29 25.91 -10.28
C GLY A 225 -14.38 26.55 -11.68
N PRO A 226 -13.25 27.01 -12.23
CA PRO A 226 -13.17 27.51 -13.60
C PRO A 226 -13.76 26.52 -14.61
N SER A 227 -14.49 27.02 -15.62
CA SER A 227 -15.17 26.19 -16.62
C SER A 227 -16.11 25.13 -16.03
N ALA A 228 -16.74 25.43 -14.89
CA ALA A 228 -17.59 24.53 -14.12
C ALA A 228 -16.89 23.24 -13.65
N SER A 229 -15.55 23.22 -13.58
CA SER A 229 -14.79 22.09 -13.06
C SER A 229 -15.03 21.88 -11.56
N PHE A 230 -14.84 20.67 -11.09
CA PHE A 230 -14.92 20.35 -9.67
C PHE A 230 -13.65 20.76 -8.92
N LEU A 231 -13.87 21.24 -7.71
CA LEU A 231 -12.85 21.49 -6.68
C LEU A 231 -12.92 20.40 -5.61
N GLY A 232 -11.88 20.23 -4.82
CA GLY A 232 -11.94 19.35 -3.64
C GLY A 232 -13.08 19.71 -2.68
N SER A 233 -13.41 21.01 -2.56
CA SER A 233 -14.55 21.50 -1.78
C SER A 233 -15.92 21.12 -2.36
N ASP A 234 -16.04 20.89 -3.68
CA ASP A 234 -17.27 20.38 -4.29
C ASP A 234 -17.50 18.91 -3.91
N MET A 235 -16.44 18.11 -3.80
CA MET A 235 -16.53 16.72 -3.31
C MET A 235 -17.05 16.67 -1.87
N ARG A 236 -16.58 17.59 -1.03
CA ARG A 236 -17.11 17.75 0.33
C ARG A 236 -18.59 18.14 0.33
N ALA A 237 -18.99 19.07 -0.52
CA ALA A 237 -20.38 19.49 -0.64
C ALA A 237 -21.29 18.34 -1.12
N ALA A 238 -20.83 17.54 -2.07
CA ALA A 238 -21.57 16.41 -2.63
C ALA A 238 -21.73 15.25 -1.66
N TYR A 239 -20.64 14.82 -1.00
CA TYR A 239 -20.62 13.57 -0.24
C TYR A 239 -20.83 13.74 1.27
N TYR A 240 -20.37 14.86 1.84
CA TYR A 240 -20.63 15.17 3.25
C TYR A 240 -21.75 16.19 3.42
N GLY A 241 -21.75 17.28 2.66
CA GLY A 241 -22.77 18.35 2.71
C GLY A 241 -22.85 19.15 4.01
N GLY A 242 -22.03 18.81 5.01
CA GLY A 242 -22.01 19.43 6.32
C GLY A 242 -20.81 20.36 6.54
N THR A 243 -20.88 21.14 7.63
CA THR A 243 -19.83 22.11 8.02
C THR A 243 -19.18 21.78 9.36
N ALA A 244 -19.82 20.97 10.20
CA ALA A 244 -19.38 20.72 11.58
C ALA A 244 -18.07 19.92 11.68
N LEU A 245 -17.90 18.89 10.84
CA LEU A 245 -16.69 18.10 10.82
C LEU A 245 -15.75 18.62 9.75
N THR A 246 -14.50 18.86 10.09
CA THR A 246 -13.46 19.42 9.21
C THR A 246 -12.18 18.59 9.19
N GLY A 247 -12.14 17.46 9.90
CA GLY A 247 -10.93 16.69 10.15
C GLY A 247 -10.10 17.24 11.32
N ALA A 248 -10.65 18.14 12.13
CA ALA A 248 -9.94 18.72 13.27
C ALA A 248 -9.43 17.63 14.24
N GLY A 249 -8.19 17.79 14.69
CA GLY A 249 -7.53 16.81 15.54
C GLY A 249 -6.91 15.61 14.78
N GLN A 250 -7.16 15.47 13.47
CA GLN A 250 -6.69 14.36 12.68
C GLN A 250 -5.45 14.71 11.86
N ASN A 251 -4.61 13.70 11.61
CA ASN A 251 -3.41 13.77 10.76
C ASN A 251 -3.61 12.84 9.57
N LEU A 252 -3.36 13.33 8.37
CA LEU A 252 -3.49 12.58 7.13
C LEU A 252 -2.13 12.44 6.45
N GLY A 253 -1.84 11.23 5.96
CA GLY A 253 -0.64 10.93 5.16
C GLY A 253 -0.97 10.76 3.69
N LEU A 254 -0.09 11.23 2.80
CA LEU A 254 -0.11 10.92 1.37
C LEU A 254 1.16 10.16 1.00
N PHE A 255 0.98 9.06 0.27
CA PHE A 255 2.05 8.16 -0.14
C PHE A 255 2.59 8.60 -1.52
N GLU A 256 3.87 9.01 -1.59
CA GLU A 256 4.42 9.66 -2.78
C GLU A 256 5.77 9.10 -3.20
N PHE A 257 5.94 8.86 -4.50
CA PHE A 257 7.24 8.52 -5.07
C PHE A 257 8.04 9.73 -5.57
N LEU A 258 7.41 10.88 -5.70
CA LEU A 258 8.02 12.11 -6.22
C LEU A 258 7.74 13.30 -5.30
N GLY A 259 8.62 14.31 -5.36
CA GLY A 259 8.44 15.58 -4.67
C GLY A 259 7.42 16.51 -5.35
N THR A 260 7.16 17.67 -4.72
CA THR A 260 6.20 18.66 -5.20
C THR A 260 6.73 20.07 -5.01
N ASP A 261 6.09 21.05 -5.66
CA ASP A 261 6.24 22.48 -5.38
C ASP A 261 4.95 23.04 -4.79
N LEU A 262 4.97 23.40 -3.52
CA LEU A 262 3.80 23.99 -2.85
C LEU A 262 3.31 25.32 -3.47
N ALA A 263 4.08 25.92 -4.38
CA ALA A 263 3.64 27.09 -5.12
C ALA A 263 2.43 26.78 -6.02
N ASP A 264 2.34 25.56 -6.55
CA ASP A 264 1.21 25.11 -7.37
C ASP A 264 -0.07 24.98 -6.53
N LEU A 265 0.04 24.42 -5.34
CA LEU A 265 -1.08 24.37 -4.38
C LEU A 265 -1.53 25.79 -3.98
N ASN A 266 -0.59 26.69 -3.70
CA ASN A 266 -0.91 28.09 -3.39
C ASN A 266 -1.60 28.79 -4.56
N THR A 267 -1.18 28.50 -5.80
CA THR A 267 -1.80 29.02 -7.02
C THR A 267 -3.23 28.51 -7.18
N TYR A 268 -3.46 27.20 -6.91
CA TYR A 268 -4.81 26.64 -6.90
C TYR A 268 -5.72 27.42 -5.95
N TYR A 269 -5.37 27.54 -4.66
CA TYR A 269 -6.20 28.22 -3.67
C TYR A 269 -6.45 29.67 -3.99
N LYS A 270 -5.43 30.39 -4.49
CA LYS A 270 -5.56 31.78 -4.96
C LYS A 270 -6.56 31.91 -6.09
N ASN A 271 -6.49 31.03 -7.09
CA ASN A 271 -7.35 31.08 -8.28
C ASN A 271 -8.81 30.80 -7.94
N VAL A 272 -9.06 29.86 -7.03
CA VAL A 272 -10.42 29.49 -6.60
C VAL A 272 -10.93 30.34 -5.43
N LYS A 273 -10.15 31.34 -4.98
CA LYS A 273 -10.49 32.27 -3.87
C LYS A 273 -10.83 31.55 -2.56
N GLN A 274 -10.14 30.45 -2.31
CA GLN A 274 -10.18 29.71 -1.05
C GLN A 274 -8.84 29.84 -0.33
N THR A 275 -8.77 29.39 0.91
CA THR A 275 -7.56 29.45 1.74
C THR A 275 -7.31 28.09 2.38
N ASN A 276 -6.09 27.59 2.27
CA ASN A 276 -5.63 26.47 3.09
C ASN A 276 -4.96 27.00 4.36
N THR A 277 -5.33 26.43 5.51
CA THR A 277 -4.72 26.72 6.82
C THR A 277 -4.08 25.47 7.44
N VAL A 278 -4.20 24.32 6.81
CA VAL A 278 -3.63 23.06 7.28
C VAL A 278 -2.11 23.10 7.06
N PRO A 279 -1.31 22.81 8.10
CA PRO A 279 0.14 22.66 7.95
C PRO A 279 0.45 21.47 7.04
N ILE A 280 1.34 21.67 6.06
CA ILE A 280 1.79 20.64 5.13
C ILE A 280 3.27 20.38 5.38
N THR A 281 3.63 19.11 5.50
CA THR A 281 5.02 18.67 5.64
C THR A 281 5.41 17.79 4.45
N LEU A 282 6.49 18.18 3.76
CA LEU A 282 7.13 17.35 2.75
C LEU A 282 8.24 16.54 3.45
N LEU A 283 8.04 15.24 3.65
CA LEU A 283 8.93 14.37 4.40
C LEU A 283 9.68 13.42 3.46
N SER A 284 10.99 13.63 3.29
CA SER A 284 11.85 12.64 2.65
C SER A 284 12.10 11.48 3.62
N VAL A 285 11.76 10.25 3.22
CA VAL A 285 11.88 9.07 4.08
C VAL A 285 13.18 8.28 3.89
N ASP A 286 13.86 8.46 2.74
CA ASP A 286 15.07 7.71 2.37
C ASP A 286 16.12 8.57 1.63
N GLY A 287 15.98 9.89 1.67
CA GLY A 287 16.83 10.84 0.97
C GLY A 287 16.34 11.23 -0.43
N THR A 288 15.17 10.74 -0.86
CA THR A 288 14.50 11.20 -2.07
C THR A 288 14.18 12.69 -1.98
N SER A 289 14.38 13.44 -3.07
CA SER A 289 14.11 14.87 -3.10
C SER A 289 12.65 15.17 -2.81
N THR A 290 12.41 16.11 -1.92
CA THR A 290 11.06 16.63 -1.67
C THR A 290 10.63 17.72 -2.66
N SER A 291 11.59 18.25 -3.43
CA SER A 291 11.32 19.21 -4.50
C SER A 291 10.84 18.49 -5.75
N CYS A 292 10.01 19.17 -6.52
CA CYS A 292 9.55 18.68 -7.81
C CYS A 292 10.73 18.60 -8.79
N VAL A 293 11.26 17.39 -9.00
CA VAL A 293 12.32 17.07 -9.95
C VAL A 293 11.90 15.84 -10.72
N ASP A 294 11.50 15.98 -11.96
CA ASP A 294 11.24 14.82 -12.83
C ASP A 294 12.46 14.59 -13.75
N SER A 295 13.24 13.57 -13.40
CA SER A 295 14.35 13.12 -14.22
C SER A 295 13.91 12.42 -15.52
N ARG A 296 12.64 11.95 -15.57
CA ARG A 296 12.08 11.21 -16.72
C ARG A 296 11.67 12.16 -17.84
N ALA A 297 11.22 13.35 -17.53
CA ALA A 297 10.74 14.36 -18.48
C ALA A 297 11.82 15.35 -18.96
N GLY A 298 13.11 15.01 -18.84
CA GLY A 298 14.20 15.89 -19.29
C GLY A 298 14.38 17.13 -18.41
N GLY A 299 14.10 17.01 -17.10
CA GLY A 299 14.26 18.06 -16.11
C GLY A 299 13.06 18.99 -15.95
N ARG A 300 11.91 18.61 -16.50
CA ARG A 300 10.64 19.28 -16.16
C ARG A 300 10.06 18.67 -14.89
N CYS A 301 9.56 19.54 -14.04
CA CYS A 301 8.73 19.15 -12.92
C CYS A 301 7.37 18.65 -13.41
N ASP A 302 6.92 17.52 -12.90
CA ASP A 302 5.54 17.01 -13.04
C ASP A 302 5.09 16.60 -11.66
N ASP A 303 4.34 17.48 -10.99
CA ASP A 303 3.77 17.27 -9.66
C ASP A 303 2.24 17.34 -9.69
N THR A 304 1.66 17.00 -10.83
CA THR A 304 0.21 16.97 -11.01
C THR A 304 -0.45 16.05 -9.97
N GLU A 305 0.13 14.87 -9.76
CA GLU A 305 -0.38 13.90 -8.78
C GLU A 305 -0.33 14.46 -7.36
N GLN A 306 0.82 14.96 -6.92
CA GLN A 306 1.01 15.46 -5.56
C GLN A 306 0.07 16.63 -5.25
N THR A 307 -0.11 17.52 -6.21
CA THR A 307 -0.97 18.69 -6.04
C THR A 307 -2.45 18.30 -5.98
N LEU A 308 -2.89 17.38 -6.83
CA LEU A 308 -4.29 16.94 -6.79
C LEU A 308 -4.61 16.15 -5.51
N ASP A 309 -3.72 15.29 -5.04
CA ASP A 309 -3.87 14.55 -3.79
C ASP A 309 -4.08 15.51 -2.61
N MET A 310 -3.25 16.56 -2.52
CA MET A 310 -3.41 17.61 -1.51
C MET A 310 -4.75 18.33 -1.68
N THR A 311 -5.16 18.74 -2.89
CA THR A 311 -6.40 19.50 -3.08
C THR A 311 -7.64 18.70 -2.77
N GLN A 312 -7.65 17.38 -3.06
CA GLN A 312 -8.77 16.50 -2.73
C GLN A 312 -8.86 16.23 -1.22
N ALA A 313 -7.73 15.90 -0.58
CA ALA A 313 -7.68 15.70 0.86
C ALA A 313 -8.08 16.94 1.65
N LEU A 314 -7.48 18.10 1.35
CA LEU A 314 -7.74 19.38 2.00
C LEU A 314 -9.14 19.93 1.68
N GLY A 315 -9.66 19.64 0.50
CA GLY A 315 -11.02 20.02 0.13
C GLY A 315 -12.08 19.29 0.95
N MET A 316 -11.89 17.99 1.20
CA MET A 316 -12.79 17.18 2.03
C MET A 316 -12.61 17.47 3.52
N ALA A 317 -11.38 17.61 4.01
CA ALA A 317 -11.06 17.83 5.42
C ALA A 317 -10.22 19.10 5.65
N PRO A 318 -10.82 20.30 5.51
CA PRO A 318 -10.09 21.58 5.51
C PRO A 318 -9.57 22.00 6.89
N GLY A 319 -9.82 21.27 7.94
CA GLY A 319 -9.38 21.56 9.31
C GLY A 319 -8.46 20.48 9.89
N LEU A 320 -7.83 19.63 9.07
CA LEU A 320 -6.81 18.68 9.53
C LEU A 320 -5.75 19.36 10.40
N SER A 321 -5.26 18.67 11.42
CA SER A 321 -4.15 19.14 12.24
C SER A 321 -2.84 19.14 11.47
N SER A 322 -2.64 18.19 10.55
CA SER A 322 -1.53 18.18 9.61
C SER A 322 -1.82 17.28 8.41
N LEU A 323 -1.18 17.62 7.29
CA LEU A 323 -1.06 16.77 6.11
C LEU A 323 0.43 16.51 5.86
N VAL A 324 0.82 15.24 5.74
CA VAL A 324 2.22 14.86 5.52
C VAL A 324 2.34 14.10 4.20
N MET A 325 3.17 14.62 3.29
CA MET A 325 3.58 13.96 2.07
C MET A 325 4.79 13.07 2.40
N TYR A 326 4.65 11.75 2.35
CA TYR A 326 5.75 10.80 2.60
C TYR A 326 6.41 10.46 1.27
N ILE A 327 7.59 11.01 1.03
CA ILE A 327 8.27 10.97 -0.26
C ILE A 327 9.48 10.04 -0.17
N GLY A 328 9.49 8.99 -0.99
CA GLY A 328 10.55 8.00 -1.01
C GLY A 328 10.76 7.31 -2.35
N SER A 329 11.83 6.56 -2.46
CA SER A 329 12.18 5.80 -3.67
C SER A 329 11.73 4.35 -3.65
N THR A 330 11.39 3.82 -2.47
CA THR A 330 10.88 2.46 -2.29
C THR A 330 9.59 2.45 -1.47
N ASP A 331 8.67 1.60 -1.86
CA ASP A 331 7.38 1.39 -1.19
C ASP A 331 7.54 1.04 0.29
N THR A 332 8.46 0.14 0.61
CA THR A 332 8.71 -0.29 1.99
C THR A 332 9.28 0.81 2.88
N ALA A 333 10.11 1.72 2.35
CA ALA A 333 10.62 2.85 3.13
C ALA A 333 9.52 3.88 3.41
N ILE A 334 8.68 4.17 2.41
CA ILE A 334 7.55 5.09 2.56
C ILE A 334 6.58 4.56 3.62
N ILE A 335 6.14 3.32 3.49
CA ILE A 335 5.13 2.75 4.38
C ILE A 335 5.68 2.52 5.80
N SER A 336 6.96 2.17 5.94
CA SER A 336 7.65 2.11 7.24
C SER A 336 7.56 3.44 7.98
N ALA A 337 7.87 4.55 7.31
CA ALA A 337 7.76 5.88 7.88
C ALA A 337 6.33 6.22 8.29
N MET A 338 5.32 5.88 7.47
CA MET A 338 3.91 6.10 7.80
C MET A 338 3.43 5.33 9.02
N THR A 339 4.04 4.17 9.32
CA THR A 339 3.68 3.36 10.48
C THR A 339 4.40 3.77 11.77
N THR A 340 5.31 4.74 11.73
CA THR A 340 6.17 5.13 12.87
C THR A 340 6.20 6.62 13.15
N HIS A 341 5.71 7.46 12.23
CA HIS A 341 5.73 8.92 12.35
C HIS A 341 4.94 9.41 13.58
N LYS A 342 5.37 10.56 14.10
CA LYS A 342 4.70 11.19 15.25
C LYS A 342 4.34 12.64 14.91
N PRO A 343 3.05 12.98 14.97
CA PRO A 343 1.89 12.13 15.24
C PRO A 343 1.62 11.13 14.13
N LEU A 344 1.08 9.96 14.49
CA LEU A 344 0.76 8.89 13.52
C LEU A 344 -0.37 9.36 12.59
N PRO A 345 -0.26 9.25 11.25
CA PRO A 345 -1.37 9.52 10.35
C PRO A 345 -2.43 8.44 10.53
N THR A 346 -3.65 8.82 10.85
CA THR A 346 -4.76 7.87 11.08
C THR A 346 -5.41 7.42 9.79
N THR A 347 -5.30 8.23 8.74
CA THR A 347 -5.78 7.93 7.38
C THR A 347 -4.71 8.27 6.36
N ILE A 348 -4.59 7.44 5.34
CA ILE A 348 -3.53 7.52 4.34
C ILE A 348 -4.16 7.37 2.95
N GLY A 349 -3.82 8.29 2.04
CA GLY A 349 -4.13 8.20 0.62
C GLY A 349 -2.92 7.72 -0.18
N CYS A 350 -3.16 6.86 -1.16
CA CYS A 350 -2.18 6.40 -2.13
C CYS A 350 -2.81 6.42 -3.53
N SER A 351 -2.27 7.25 -4.38
CA SER A 351 -2.72 7.42 -5.76
C SER A 351 -1.77 6.78 -6.77
N TRP A 352 -0.90 5.89 -6.29
CA TRP A 352 0.14 5.25 -7.10
C TRP A 352 -0.13 3.76 -7.26
N GLY A 353 0.24 3.23 -8.46
CA GLY A 353 0.25 1.81 -8.75
C GLY A 353 1.62 1.33 -9.25
N TRP A 354 1.91 0.06 -9.00
CA TRP A 354 3.11 -0.63 -9.48
C TRP A 354 2.92 -2.14 -9.45
N THR A 355 3.75 -2.87 -10.20
CA THR A 355 3.73 -4.34 -10.18
C THR A 355 4.76 -4.86 -9.18
N PRO A 356 4.38 -5.46 -8.07
CA PRO A 356 5.33 -6.05 -7.12
C PRO A 356 5.98 -7.32 -7.70
N VAL A 357 7.16 -7.70 -7.19
CA VAL A 357 7.73 -9.04 -7.46
C VAL A 357 6.94 -10.11 -6.71
N ASP A 358 6.55 -9.77 -5.50
CA ASP A 358 5.75 -10.61 -4.62
C ASP A 358 4.64 -9.77 -3.96
N PRO A 359 3.37 -10.11 -4.17
CA PRO A 359 2.26 -9.34 -3.60
C PRO A 359 2.16 -9.38 -2.07
N ASN A 360 2.93 -10.26 -1.39
CA ASN A 360 2.97 -10.27 0.08
C ASN A 360 4.00 -9.29 0.65
N THR A 361 4.72 -8.54 -0.19
CA THR A 361 5.83 -7.68 0.27
C THR A 361 5.42 -6.68 1.35
N LEU A 362 4.25 -6.07 1.21
CA LEU A 362 3.75 -5.03 2.13
C LEU A 362 2.81 -5.55 3.24
N ASP A 363 2.40 -6.83 3.22
CA ASP A 363 1.49 -7.41 4.22
C ASP A 363 1.85 -7.07 5.68
N PRO A 364 3.13 -7.18 6.12
CA PRO A 364 3.46 -6.87 7.52
C PRO A 364 3.16 -5.42 7.89
N TYR A 365 3.27 -4.50 6.94
CA TYR A 365 3.00 -3.08 7.14
C TYR A 365 1.52 -2.76 7.15
N PHE A 366 0.74 -3.30 6.20
CA PHE A 366 -0.71 -3.12 6.18
C PHE A 366 -1.37 -3.74 7.41
N GLN A 367 -0.93 -4.93 7.83
CA GLN A 367 -1.38 -5.54 9.09
C GLN A 367 -0.97 -4.69 10.31
N LYS A 368 0.22 -4.09 10.31
CA LYS A 368 0.64 -3.16 11.36
C LYS A 368 -0.23 -1.90 11.38
N MET A 369 -0.53 -1.32 10.23
CA MET A 369 -1.46 -0.19 10.13
C MET A 369 -2.83 -0.53 10.73
N ALA A 370 -3.39 -1.68 10.34
CA ALA A 370 -4.64 -2.16 10.91
C ALA A 370 -4.56 -2.36 12.43
N ALA A 371 -3.45 -2.93 12.94
CA ALA A 371 -3.25 -3.11 14.39
C ALA A 371 -3.07 -1.79 15.15
N GLN A 372 -2.63 -0.73 14.48
CA GLN A 372 -2.45 0.62 15.04
C GLN A 372 -3.65 1.55 14.82
N GLY A 373 -4.74 1.05 14.21
CA GLY A 373 -5.94 1.84 13.94
C GLY A 373 -5.78 2.85 12.80
N GLN A 374 -4.82 2.62 11.90
CA GLN A 374 -4.64 3.37 10.66
C GLN A 374 -5.44 2.74 9.52
N ASN A 375 -5.77 3.54 8.50
CA ASN A 375 -6.53 3.11 7.34
C ASN A 375 -5.84 3.58 6.05
N PHE A 376 -5.60 2.68 5.11
CA PHE A 376 -4.90 2.94 3.87
C PHE A 376 -5.87 2.85 2.68
N PHE A 377 -6.01 3.93 1.93
CA PHE A 377 -6.88 4.05 0.76
C PHE A 377 -6.02 4.10 -0.51
N ALA A 378 -6.22 3.16 -1.41
CA ALA A 378 -5.48 3.12 -2.67
C ALA A 378 -6.40 3.29 -3.86
N ALA A 379 -6.00 4.12 -4.82
CA ALA A 379 -6.63 4.25 -6.11
C ALA A 379 -6.64 2.91 -6.84
N SER A 380 -7.80 2.51 -7.37
CA SER A 380 -7.97 1.18 -7.97
C SER A 380 -7.43 1.05 -9.39
N GLY A 381 -6.98 2.15 -9.99
CA GLY A 381 -6.45 2.18 -11.35
C GLY A 381 -7.41 2.78 -12.37
N ASP A 382 -6.84 3.10 -13.54
CA ASP A 382 -7.48 3.88 -14.59
C ASP A 382 -7.53 3.15 -15.95
N ASP A 383 -7.28 1.83 -15.94
CA ASP A 383 -7.23 0.98 -17.12
C ASP A 383 -8.37 -0.07 -17.15
N SER A 384 -9.48 0.24 -16.52
CA SER A 384 -10.68 -0.58 -16.44
C SER A 384 -10.45 -1.94 -15.73
N THR A 385 -10.77 -3.06 -16.37
CA THR A 385 -10.70 -4.39 -15.73
C THR A 385 -9.27 -4.74 -15.28
N TRP A 386 -9.12 -5.08 -14.01
CA TRP A 386 -7.86 -5.58 -13.45
C TRP A 386 -7.36 -6.80 -14.21
N SER A 387 -6.08 -6.81 -14.49
CA SER A 387 -5.41 -7.91 -15.18
C SER A 387 -3.91 -7.85 -14.88
N LYS A 388 -3.15 -8.87 -15.30
CA LYS A 388 -1.69 -8.83 -15.21
C LYS A 388 -1.03 -7.72 -16.05
N ARG A 389 -1.79 -7.01 -16.88
CA ARG A 389 -1.31 -5.88 -17.70
C ARG A 389 -1.76 -4.54 -17.14
N ASN A 390 -2.85 -4.54 -16.38
CA ASN A 390 -3.44 -3.37 -15.77
C ASN A 390 -3.25 -3.53 -14.25
N GLU A 391 -2.43 -2.68 -13.67
CA GLU A 391 -2.03 -2.80 -12.28
C GLU A 391 -3.22 -2.64 -11.33
N ALA A 392 -3.26 -3.50 -10.34
CA ALA A 392 -4.21 -3.45 -9.22
C ALA A 392 -3.52 -3.12 -7.90
N TRP A 393 -2.21 -3.37 -7.82
CA TRP A 393 -1.43 -3.20 -6.60
C TRP A 393 -1.13 -1.72 -6.31
N PRO A 394 -1.28 -1.25 -5.02
CA PRO A 394 -1.62 -2.03 -3.84
C PRO A 394 -3.14 -2.13 -3.55
N ALA A 395 -4.01 -1.68 -4.47
CA ALA A 395 -5.45 -1.61 -4.24
C ALA A 395 -6.13 -2.98 -4.10
N ASP A 396 -5.51 -4.06 -4.56
CA ASP A 396 -6.05 -5.41 -4.40
C ASP A 396 -5.57 -6.15 -3.13
N ASP A 397 -4.74 -5.50 -2.27
CA ASP A 397 -4.36 -6.05 -0.97
C ASP A 397 -5.58 -6.18 -0.03
N ASP A 398 -5.57 -7.20 0.85
CA ASP A 398 -6.70 -7.52 1.72
C ASP A 398 -6.81 -6.62 2.97
N TYR A 399 -5.79 -5.80 3.26
CA TYR A 399 -5.80 -4.78 4.32
C TYR A 399 -5.82 -3.33 3.78
N VAL A 400 -6.08 -3.18 2.49
CA VAL A 400 -6.20 -1.88 1.81
C VAL A 400 -7.66 -1.62 1.43
N VAL A 401 -8.11 -0.38 1.54
CA VAL A 401 -9.40 0.07 0.99
C VAL A 401 -9.18 0.50 -0.45
N SER A 402 -9.69 -0.28 -1.38
CA SER A 402 -9.63 -0.02 -2.81
C SER A 402 -10.67 1.00 -3.23
N VAL A 403 -10.25 2.08 -3.90
CA VAL A 403 -11.12 3.21 -4.26
C VAL A 403 -11.26 3.33 -5.77
N GLY A 404 -12.44 3.02 -6.27
CA GLY A 404 -12.80 3.12 -7.68
C GLY A 404 -13.30 4.51 -8.09
N GLY A 405 -13.59 4.63 -9.38
CA GLY A 405 -13.99 5.88 -10.03
C GLY A 405 -15.44 5.94 -10.46
N THR A 406 -16.05 7.11 -10.29
CA THR A 406 -17.40 7.43 -10.78
C THR A 406 -17.39 8.71 -11.63
N ASP A 407 -18.53 9.01 -12.24
CA ASP A 407 -18.83 10.25 -12.96
C ASP A 407 -19.98 10.96 -12.24
N LEU A 408 -19.64 11.98 -11.46
CA LEU A 408 -20.55 12.73 -10.59
C LEU A 408 -21.24 13.87 -11.31
N THR A 409 -22.52 14.05 -11.01
CA THR A 409 -23.29 15.26 -11.28
C THR A 409 -23.84 15.81 -9.97
N THR A 410 -23.61 17.09 -9.71
CA THR A 410 -24.20 17.82 -8.57
C THR A 410 -25.41 18.62 -9.02
N SER A 411 -26.32 18.95 -8.11
CA SER A 411 -27.54 19.72 -8.42
C SER A 411 -27.25 21.17 -8.80
N SER A 412 -26.09 21.70 -8.41
CA SER A 412 -25.60 23.05 -8.72
C SER A 412 -24.10 23.14 -8.38
N ALA A 413 -23.44 24.22 -8.75
CA ALA A 413 -22.09 24.54 -8.32
C ALA A 413 -22.01 24.55 -6.78
N ALA A 414 -21.01 23.84 -6.22
CA ALA A 414 -20.88 23.59 -4.78
C ALA A 414 -22.16 23.01 -4.13
N GLY A 415 -23.00 22.36 -4.91
CA GLY A 415 -24.28 21.77 -4.48
C GLY A 415 -24.16 20.32 -4.06
N PRO A 416 -25.27 19.76 -3.50
CA PRO A 416 -25.30 18.38 -3.12
C PRO A 416 -25.27 17.43 -4.33
N TRP A 417 -24.96 16.20 -4.05
CA TRP A 417 -25.05 15.07 -4.98
C TRP A 417 -26.42 15.03 -5.68
N ALA A 418 -26.44 14.79 -6.98
CA ALA A 418 -27.65 14.63 -7.78
C ALA A 418 -27.73 13.26 -8.45
N SER A 419 -26.64 12.81 -9.07
CA SER A 419 -26.53 11.49 -9.69
C SER A 419 -25.08 11.10 -9.91
N GLU A 420 -24.84 9.80 -10.03
CA GLU A 420 -23.53 9.24 -10.35
C GLU A 420 -23.68 8.02 -11.26
N THR A 421 -22.72 7.83 -12.14
CA THR A 421 -22.55 6.61 -12.93
C THR A 421 -21.13 6.07 -12.75
N ALA A 422 -20.90 4.80 -13.05
CA ALA A 422 -19.55 4.27 -13.08
C ALA A 422 -18.69 5.01 -14.11
N TRP A 423 -17.46 5.39 -13.73
CA TRP A 423 -16.49 5.89 -14.69
C TRP A 423 -15.98 4.72 -15.55
N THR A 424 -15.85 4.96 -16.88
CA THR A 424 -15.56 3.90 -17.86
C THR A 424 -14.20 3.24 -17.69
N ASP A 425 -13.28 3.95 -17.05
CA ASP A 425 -11.90 3.53 -16.86
C ASP A 425 -11.58 3.14 -15.42
N SER A 426 -12.57 3.21 -14.51
CA SER A 426 -12.42 2.77 -13.12
C SER A 426 -11.81 1.38 -13.04
N GLY A 427 -10.68 1.26 -12.37
CA GLY A 427 -10.03 -0.02 -12.09
C GLY A 427 -10.92 -0.89 -11.20
N GLY A 428 -11.01 -2.17 -11.52
CA GLY A 428 -11.79 -3.10 -10.72
C GLY A 428 -11.82 -4.50 -11.30
N GLY A 429 -12.22 -5.45 -10.49
CA GLY A 429 -12.26 -6.84 -10.91
C GLY A 429 -11.80 -7.81 -9.81
N ILE A 430 -11.28 -8.93 -10.25
CA ILE A 430 -10.72 -9.99 -9.41
C ILE A 430 -9.21 -9.79 -9.36
N SER A 431 -8.61 -9.86 -8.16
CA SER A 431 -7.18 -9.70 -7.96
C SER A 431 -6.36 -10.52 -8.96
N PRO A 432 -5.56 -9.87 -9.82
CA PRO A 432 -4.65 -10.56 -10.75
C PRO A 432 -3.47 -11.20 -10.02
N ASP A 433 -3.14 -10.74 -8.83
CA ASP A 433 -2.11 -11.26 -7.94
C ASP A 433 -2.57 -12.46 -7.13
N LYS A 434 -3.85 -12.85 -7.29
CA LYS A 434 -4.47 -14.00 -6.64
C LYS A 434 -4.50 -13.91 -5.12
N ILE A 435 -4.59 -12.70 -4.60
CA ILE A 435 -4.79 -12.48 -3.18
C ILE A 435 -6.08 -13.19 -2.75
N ALA A 436 -6.00 -13.93 -1.66
CA ALA A 436 -7.14 -14.74 -1.21
C ALA A 436 -8.32 -13.86 -0.81
N ILE A 437 -9.54 -14.28 -1.10
CA ILE A 437 -10.73 -13.53 -0.70
C ILE A 437 -10.80 -13.38 0.82
N PRO A 438 -10.84 -12.16 1.37
CA PRO A 438 -10.91 -11.91 2.81
C PRO A 438 -12.27 -12.33 3.40
N SER A 439 -12.30 -12.51 4.72
CA SER A 439 -13.51 -12.99 5.43
C SER A 439 -14.71 -12.07 5.24
N TRP A 440 -14.49 -10.77 5.23
CA TRP A 440 -15.55 -9.78 5.07
C TRP A 440 -16.16 -9.75 3.65
N GLN A 441 -15.46 -10.19 2.59
CA GLN A 441 -16.06 -10.40 1.27
C GLN A 441 -16.82 -11.72 1.13
N LYS A 442 -16.64 -12.66 2.07
CA LYS A 442 -17.38 -13.95 2.09
C LYS A 442 -18.78 -13.85 2.71
N LEU A 443 -19.16 -12.67 3.19
CA LEU A 443 -20.50 -12.46 3.72
C LEU A 443 -21.57 -12.71 2.65
N SER A 444 -22.69 -13.31 3.07
CA SER A 444 -23.80 -13.60 2.17
C SER A 444 -24.36 -12.30 1.55
N GLY A 445 -24.51 -12.28 0.24
CA GLY A 445 -24.99 -11.12 -0.50
C GLY A 445 -23.89 -10.27 -1.16
N VAL A 446 -22.63 -10.36 -0.71
CA VAL A 446 -21.54 -9.61 -1.33
C VAL A 446 -21.25 -10.13 -2.73
N ILE A 447 -20.92 -11.41 -2.87
CA ILE A 447 -20.64 -12.02 -4.17
C ILE A 447 -21.87 -12.78 -4.67
N ASN A 448 -22.28 -12.47 -5.91
CA ASN A 448 -23.48 -13.03 -6.51
C ASN A 448 -23.36 -13.12 -8.03
N SER A 449 -24.35 -13.69 -8.69
CA SER A 449 -24.35 -13.89 -10.16
C SER A 449 -24.40 -12.58 -10.95
N SER A 450 -24.91 -11.48 -10.38
CA SER A 450 -25.03 -10.20 -11.05
C SER A 450 -23.70 -9.48 -11.13
N ASN A 451 -22.93 -9.47 -10.04
CA ASN A 451 -21.62 -8.81 -9.98
C ASN A 451 -20.46 -9.67 -10.51
N LYS A 452 -20.67 -11.00 -10.64
CA LYS A 452 -19.67 -11.96 -11.18
C LYS A 452 -18.35 -11.99 -10.40
N GLY A 453 -18.37 -11.62 -9.14
CA GLY A 453 -17.19 -11.64 -8.27
C GLY A 453 -16.66 -13.04 -8.02
N SER A 454 -15.39 -13.11 -7.64
CA SER A 454 -14.72 -14.35 -7.26
C SER A 454 -15.08 -14.74 -5.83
N THR A 455 -15.32 -16.03 -5.60
CA THR A 455 -15.44 -16.61 -4.26
C THR A 455 -14.10 -17.14 -3.72
N THR A 456 -13.01 -16.98 -4.49
CA THR A 456 -11.68 -17.50 -4.16
C THR A 456 -10.67 -16.37 -3.94
N TYR A 457 -10.74 -15.33 -4.76
CA TYR A 457 -9.80 -14.23 -4.75
C TYR A 457 -10.48 -12.91 -4.36
N ARG A 458 -9.68 -11.97 -3.85
CA ARG A 458 -10.06 -10.60 -3.52
C ARG A 458 -10.76 -9.94 -4.72
N ASN A 459 -11.83 -9.21 -4.47
CA ASN A 459 -12.56 -8.43 -5.46
C ASN A 459 -12.44 -6.93 -5.11
N GLY A 460 -12.35 -6.10 -6.12
CA GLY A 460 -12.27 -4.64 -5.95
C GLY A 460 -13.05 -3.89 -7.03
N PRO A 461 -13.27 -2.59 -6.82
CA PRO A 461 -12.92 -1.82 -5.63
C PRO A 461 -13.85 -2.08 -4.44
N ASP A 462 -13.57 -1.46 -3.26
CA ASP A 462 -14.46 -1.52 -2.09
C ASP A 462 -15.47 -0.39 -2.10
N VAL A 463 -15.02 0.79 -2.46
CA VAL A 463 -15.77 2.04 -2.50
C VAL A 463 -15.38 2.86 -3.73
N SER A 464 -16.08 3.96 -4.01
CA SER A 464 -15.75 4.84 -5.14
C SER A 464 -16.09 6.31 -4.87
N ALA A 465 -15.57 7.20 -5.72
CA ALA A 465 -15.96 8.59 -5.80
C ALA A 465 -15.64 9.15 -7.18
N ASN A 466 -15.99 10.43 -7.44
CA ASN A 466 -15.74 11.07 -8.74
C ASN A 466 -14.28 10.95 -9.17
N ALA A 467 -14.08 10.50 -10.41
CA ALA A 467 -12.76 10.28 -11.02
C ALA A 467 -12.70 10.77 -12.48
N ASN A 468 -13.83 11.25 -13.04
CA ASN A 468 -13.89 11.65 -14.44
C ASN A 468 -13.08 12.94 -14.71
N PHE A 469 -12.83 13.24 -15.98
CA PHE A 469 -12.11 14.43 -16.47
C PHE A 469 -12.88 15.74 -16.19
N THR A 470 -13.08 16.04 -14.90
CA THR A 470 -13.97 17.12 -14.45
C THR A 470 -13.32 18.05 -13.41
N PHE A 471 -12.07 17.83 -13.07
CA PHE A 471 -11.39 18.56 -11.99
C PHE A 471 -10.60 19.78 -12.46
N TYR A 472 -10.37 20.71 -11.51
CA TYR A 472 -9.45 21.84 -11.65
C TYR A 472 -8.13 21.48 -10.98
N THR A 473 -7.03 21.56 -11.73
CA THR A 473 -5.68 21.21 -11.26
C THR A 473 -4.70 22.33 -11.57
N CYS A 474 -3.74 22.54 -10.67
CA CYS A 474 -2.58 23.42 -10.86
C CYS A 474 -1.33 22.60 -10.59
N ALA A 475 -0.39 22.57 -11.51
CA ALA A 475 0.82 21.77 -11.41
C ALA A 475 1.94 22.33 -12.32
N ASP A 476 3.16 21.83 -12.17
CA ASP A 476 4.31 22.05 -13.05
C ASP A 476 4.74 23.54 -13.15
N GLN A 477 4.37 24.39 -12.20
CA GLN A 477 4.52 25.84 -12.21
C GLN A 477 4.03 26.47 -13.54
N THR A 478 2.99 25.86 -14.12
CA THR A 478 2.36 26.27 -15.38
C THR A 478 0.95 26.82 -15.16
N ALA A 479 0.22 27.08 -16.25
CA ALA A 479 -1.19 27.48 -16.14
C ALA A 479 -2.03 26.31 -15.62
N CYS A 480 -2.88 26.59 -14.63
CA CYS A 480 -3.85 25.62 -14.12
C CYS A 480 -4.84 25.21 -15.22
N LEU A 481 -5.26 23.99 -15.19
CA LEU A 481 -6.13 23.37 -16.19
C LEU A 481 -7.47 22.94 -15.57
N ALA A 482 -8.54 23.14 -16.30
CA ALA A 482 -9.90 22.72 -15.94
C ALA A 482 -10.39 21.63 -16.86
N ASN A 483 -10.92 20.56 -16.29
CA ASN A 483 -11.51 19.43 -17.05
C ASN A 483 -10.52 18.69 -17.97
N GLU A 484 -9.24 18.65 -17.60
CA GLU A 484 -8.17 18.02 -18.37
C GLU A 484 -7.65 16.73 -17.74
N TYR A 485 -7.89 16.52 -16.46
CA TYR A 485 -7.41 15.35 -15.74
C TYR A 485 -8.56 14.56 -15.13
N GLY A 486 -8.45 13.24 -15.20
CA GLY A 486 -9.28 12.25 -14.53
C GLY A 486 -8.42 11.14 -13.97
N GLY A 487 -8.98 10.30 -13.11
CA GLY A 487 -8.30 9.19 -12.50
C GLY A 487 -8.81 8.86 -11.11
N THR A 488 -8.62 7.63 -10.68
CA THR A 488 -8.95 7.18 -9.32
C THR A 488 -8.07 7.86 -8.26
N SER A 489 -6.99 8.53 -8.68
CA SER A 489 -6.19 9.44 -7.88
C SER A 489 -6.99 10.58 -7.23
N PHE A 490 -8.07 11.06 -7.85
CA PHE A 490 -8.94 12.07 -7.22
C PHE A 490 -9.81 11.47 -6.11
N ALA A 491 -10.13 10.19 -6.21
CA ALA A 491 -11.04 9.52 -5.29
C ALA A 491 -10.36 9.02 -4.00
N ALA A 492 -9.16 8.47 -4.09
CA ALA A 492 -8.47 7.87 -2.94
C ALA A 492 -8.15 8.88 -1.82
N PRO A 493 -7.50 10.03 -2.06
CA PRO A 493 -7.23 11.03 -1.01
C PRO A 493 -8.51 11.66 -0.46
N MET A 494 -9.56 11.79 -1.28
CA MET A 494 -10.88 12.24 -0.83
C MET A 494 -11.48 11.28 0.19
N TRP A 495 -11.41 9.95 -0.05
CA TRP A 495 -11.90 8.94 0.89
C TRP A 495 -11.06 8.91 2.18
N ALA A 496 -9.74 9.00 2.09
CA ALA A 496 -8.88 9.11 3.26
C ALA A 496 -9.29 10.30 4.15
N ALA A 497 -9.58 11.45 3.52
CA ALA A 497 -10.03 12.65 4.22
C ALA A 497 -11.48 12.54 4.73
N PHE A 498 -12.38 11.83 4.03
CA PHE A 498 -13.73 11.57 4.54
C PHE A 498 -13.67 10.75 5.83
N ILE A 499 -12.78 9.76 5.94
CA ILE A 499 -12.58 8.99 7.17
C ILE A 499 -11.91 9.82 8.28
N ALA A 500 -11.14 10.86 7.93
CA ALA A 500 -10.68 11.82 8.94
C ALA A 500 -11.85 12.58 9.59
N LEU A 501 -12.97 12.81 8.88
CA LEU A 501 -14.19 13.37 9.49
C LEU A 501 -14.82 12.37 10.48
N VAL A 502 -14.86 11.09 10.14
CA VAL A 502 -15.31 10.02 11.04
C VAL A 502 -14.46 9.99 12.31
N ASN A 503 -13.15 10.00 12.16
CA ASN A 503 -12.22 9.99 13.29
C ASN A 503 -12.31 11.24 14.16
N GLN A 504 -12.63 12.41 13.57
CA GLN A 504 -12.94 13.62 14.35
C GLN A 504 -14.19 13.41 15.21
N GLN A 505 -15.25 12.84 14.68
CA GLN A 505 -16.47 12.57 15.45
C GLN A 505 -16.17 11.61 16.60
N LEU A 506 -15.52 10.48 16.33
CA LEU A 506 -15.11 9.52 17.36
C LEU A 506 -14.26 10.15 18.47
N ALA A 507 -13.28 11.00 18.09
CA ALA A 507 -12.45 11.70 19.06
C ALA A 507 -13.28 12.68 19.95
N THR A 508 -14.34 13.29 19.40
CA THR A 508 -15.26 14.13 20.17
C THR A 508 -16.07 13.33 21.19
N GLU A 509 -16.33 12.08 20.91
CA GLU A 509 -17.03 11.12 21.79
C GLU A 509 -16.07 10.42 22.76
N GLY A 510 -14.76 10.66 22.65
CA GLY A 510 -13.73 10.05 23.49
C GLY A 510 -13.34 8.63 23.05
N GLU A 511 -13.71 8.27 21.82
CA GLU A 511 -13.45 6.98 21.21
C GLU A 511 -12.14 6.97 20.42
N SER A 512 -11.59 5.76 20.20
CA SER A 512 -10.44 5.54 19.32
C SER A 512 -10.83 5.73 17.85
N THR A 513 -9.84 5.81 16.94
CA THR A 513 -10.08 5.86 15.49
C THR A 513 -10.90 4.64 15.03
N ILE A 514 -11.51 4.76 13.84
CA ILE A 514 -12.27 3.64 13.27
C ILE A 514 -11.35 2.46 12.85
N GLY A 515 -10.09 2.74 12.48
CA GLY A 515 -9.17 1.76 11.94
C GLY A 515 -9.55 1.32 10.52
N PHE A 516 -9.17 0.11 10.14
CA PHE A 516 -9.46 -0.49 8.83
C PHE A 516 -10.96 -0.72 8.64
N ILE A 517 -11.57 -0.01 7.69
CA ILE A 517 -13.05 0.07 7.60
C ILE A 517 -13.72 -1.11 6.89
N ASN A 518 -13.00 -1.88 6.05
CA ASN A 518 -13.65 -2.90 5.20
C ASN A 518 -14.51 -3.91 5.99
N PRO A 519 -14.06 -4.50 7.12
CA PRO A 519 -14.92 -5.40 7.87
C PRO A 519 -16.26 -4.76 8.29
N THR A 520 -16.24 -3.49 8.69
CA THR A 520 -17.42 -2.76 9.13
C THR A 520 -18.35 -2.43 7.95
N ILE A 521 -17.82 -1.79 6.89
CA ILE A 521 -18.68 -1.38 5.76
C ILE A 521 -19.29 -2.58 5.02
N TYR A 522 -18.59 -3.70 4.94
CA TYR A 522 -19.16 -4.90 4.32
C TYR A 522 -20.24 -5.53 5.18
N SER A 523 -20.07 -5.59 6.51
CA SER A 523 -21.10 -6.13 7.41
C SER A 523 -22.36 -5.26 7.47
N GLU A 524 -22.21 -3.94 7.45
CA GLU A 524 -23.33 -3.00 7.43
C GLU A 524 -24.09 -3.01 6.10
N ASN A 525 -23.36 -3.10 4.99
CA ASN A 525 -23.95 -2.94 3.65
C ASN A 525 -24.67 -4.19 3.13
N VAL A 526 -24.46 -5.37 3.72
CA VAL A 526 -25.30 -6.55 3.42
C VAL A 526 -26.67 -6.48 4.12
N THR A 527 -26.95 -5.41 4.88
CA THR A 527 -28.23 -5.15 5.57
C THR A 527 -29.10 -4.20 4.76
N SER A 528 -30.34 -3.98 5.25
CA SER A 528 -31.27 -3.00 4.66
C SER A 528 -30.81 -1.53 4.84
N SER A 529 -29.80 -1.28 5.64
CA SER A 529 -29.23 0.07 5.90
C SER A 529 -28.35 0.59 4.79
N TYR A 530 -27.90 -0.24 3.85
CA TYR A 530 -26.96 0.10 2.77
C TYR A 530 -27.30 1.43 2.07
N GLY A 531 -28.51 1.57 1.54
CA GLY A 531 -28.94 2.78 0.84
C GLY A 531 -28.98 4.06 1.70
N THR A 532 -28.84 3.96 3.02
CA THR A 532 -28.70 5.12 3.91
C THR A 532 -27.25 5.62 3.91
N HIS A 533 -26.28 4.72 3.79
CA HIS A 533 -24.86 4.99 3.98
C HIS A 533 -24.12 5.32 2.67
N PHE A 534 -24.57 4.73 1.57
CA PHE A 534 -23.93 4.86 0.27
C PHE A 534 -24.93 5.29 -0.82
N HIS A 535 -24.42 5.98 -1.82
CA HIS A 535 -25.04 6.10 -3.13
C HIS A 535 -24.73 4.82 -3.91
N ASP A 536 -25.74 3.98 -4.10
CA ASP A 536 -25.65 2.75 -4.91
C ASP A 536 -25.53 3.14 -6.38
N ILE A 537 -24.41 2.85 -7.01
CA ILE A 537 -24.14 3.20 -8.40
C ILE A 537 -24.54 2.02 -9.26
N THR A 538 -25.69 2.14 -9.93
CA THR A 538 -26.31 1.03 -10.67
C THR A 538 -26.27 1.22 -12.19
N SER A 539 -25.56 2.23 -12.67
CA SER A 539 -25.48 2.58 -14.10
C SER A 539 -24.02 2.76 -14.53
N GLY A 540 -23.73 2.33 -15.75
CA GLY A 540 -22.39 2.39 -16.33
C GLY A 540 -21.67 1.05 -16.28
N LYS A 541 -20.47 1.05 -16.82
CA LYS A 541 -19.58 -0.13 -16.85
C LYS A 541 -18.12 0.31 -17.00
N SER A 542 -17.21 -0.55 -16.54
CA SER A 542 -15.79 -0.46 -16.85
C SER A 542 -15.29 -1.82 -17.31
N GLY A 543 -14.68 -1.86 -18.48
CA GLY A 543 -14.18 -3.10 -19.07
C GLY A 543 -15.20 -4.24 -19.08
N SER A 544 -14.90 -5.31 -18.36
CA SER A 544 -15.70 -6.57 -18.33
C SER A 544 -16.85 -6.54 -17.31
N TYR A 545 -16.91 -5.55 -16.43
CA TYR A 545 -17.87 -5.46 -15.34
C TYR A 545 -18.84 -4.30 -15.54
N SER A 546 -20.03 -4.45 -15.01
CA SER A 546 -21.07 -3.41 -15.00
C SER A 546 -21.42 -3.05 -13.57
N ALA A 547 -21.75 -1.78 -13.35
CA ALA A 547 -22.37 -1.34 -12.11
C ALA A 547 -23.75 -2.01 -11.97
N VAL A 548 -24.01 -2.59 -10.80
CA VAL A 548 -25.25 -3.30 -10.48
C VAL A 548 -25.68 -2.93 -9.07
N THR A 549 -26.92 -3.22 -8.71
CA THR A 549 -27.43 -2.98 -7.35
C THR A 549 -26.61 -3.73 -6.31
N GLY A 550 -26.19 -3.03 -5.26
CA GLY A 550 -25.35 -3.54 -4.20
C GLY A 550 -23.86 -3.52 -4.58
N TYR A 551 -23.08 -4.43 -4.02
CA TYR A 551 -21.65 -4.52 -4.30
C TYR A 551 -21.39 -4.92 -5.76
N ASP A 552 -20.52 -4.20 -6.45
CA ASP A 552 -20.03 -4.57 -7.79
C ASP A 552 -18.51 -4.33 -7.97
N LEU A 553 -17.97 -4.85 -9.07
CA LEU A 553 -16.54 -4.84 -9.36
C LEU A 553 -16.10 -3.63 -10.21
N VAL A 554 -16.87 -2.54 -10.18
CA VAL A 554 -16.57 -1.26 -10.86
C VAL A 554 -16.56 -0.12 -9.86
N THR A 555 -17.53 -0.10 -8.93
CA THR A 555 -17.76 1.00 -7.98
C THR A 555 -17.78 0.53 -6.53
N GLY A 556 -17.55 -0.77 -6.27
CA GLY A 556 -17.65 -1.33 -4.94
C GLY A 556 -19.05 -1.16 -4.33
N TRP A 557 -19.12 -0.66 -3.12
CA TRP A 557 -20.36 -0.24 -2.47
C TRP A 557 -20.87 1.13 -2.93
N GLY A 558 -20.13 1.84 -3.80
CA GLY A 558 -20.47 3.17 -4.29
C GLY A 558 -19.82 4.31 -3.53
N SER A 559 -20.38 5.52 -3.65
CA SER A 559 -19.84 6.74 -3.04
C SER A 559 -20.50 7.05 -1.67
N PRO A 560 -19.82 7.79 -0.76
CA PRO A 560 -20.31 7.93 0.61
C PRO A 560 -21.45 8.94 0.72
N LYS A 561 -22.35 8.71 1.67
CA LYS A 561 -23.30 9.70 2.18
C LYS A 561 -22.86 10.19 3.56
N ALA A 562 -23.27 11.40 3.93
CA ALA A 562 -22.99 11.95 5.26
C ALA A 562 -23.42 11.01 6.41
N ALA A 563 -24.49 10.26 6.23
CA ALA A 563 -24.99 9.31 7.23
C ALA A 563 -24.02 8.17 7.53
N LEU A 564 -23.10 7.84 6.63
CA LEU A 564 -22.04 6.87 6.87
C LEU A 564 -21.17 7.27 8.07
N ILE A 565 -20.94 8.57 8.29
CA ILE A 565 -20.17 9.06 9.43
C ILE A 565 -20.77 8.59 10.74
N ASN A 566 -22.09 8.77 10.91
CA ASN A 566 -22.78 8.36 12.14
C ASN A 566 -22.83 6.83 12.33
N THR A 567 -22.70 6.06 11.25
CA THR A 567 -22.66 4.60 11.34
C THR A 567 -21.28 4.09 11.74
N LEU A 568 -20.23 4.73 11.24
CA LEU A 568 -18.84 4.39 11.58
C LEU A 568 -18.43 4.98 12.94
N ALA A 569 -19.10 6.06 13.39
CA ALA A 569 -18.94 6.70 14.69
C ALA A 569 -20.33 6.76 15.38
N PRO A 570 -20.83 5.62 15.91
CA PRO A 570 -22.17 5.50 16.50
C PRO A 570 -22.31 6.15 17.86
#